data_b1204c8b0b83292455f26b11105d0939
#
_entry.id   b1204c8b0b83292455f26b11105d0939
#
_cell.length_a   1.000
_cell.length_b   1.000
_cell.length_c   1.000
_cell.angle_alpha   90.00
_cell.angle_beta   90.00
_cell.angle_gamma   90.00
#
_symmetry.space_group_name_H-M   'P 1'
#
loop_
_entity.id
_entity.type
_entity.pdbx_description
1 polymer ?
#
loop_
_entity_poly.entity_id
_entity_poly.type
_entity_poly.pdbx_seq_one_letter_code
_entity_poly.pdbx_strand_id
1 'polypeptide(L)' 'MITADGFETAFVAVGFRYNGNDIAVYDYDLCIDVLIQRDEMSLQEAYEFMDYNVVGSYVGEETPLFIRTKTYEEMLDEY' A
#
# COMPACT_ATOMS: atom_id res chain seq x y z
N MET A 1 13.11 1.85 -9.28
CA MET A 1 11.98 1.74 -8.30
C MET A 1 10.69 1.53 -9.05
N ILE A 2 9.94 0.51 -8.67
CA ILE A 2 8.66 0.19 -9.29
C ILE A 2 7.54 0.93 -8.54
N THR A 3 6.61 1.53 -9.28
CA THR A 3 5.50 2.28 -8.69
C THR A 3 4.17 1.60 -8.97
N ALA A 4 3.17 1.89 -8.14
CA ALA A 4 1.80 1.42 -8.33
C ALA A 4 1.00 2.49 -9.07
N ASP A 5 0.82 2.30 -10.37
CA ASP A 5 0.13 3.27 -11.22
C ASP A 5 -1.33 3.46 -10.78
N GLY A 6 -1.75 4.71 -10.71
CA GLY A 6 -3.09 5.07 -10.28
C GLY A 6 -3.22 5.35 -8.79
N PHE A 7 -2.15 5.13 -8.00
CA PHE A 7 -2.16 5.35 -6.55
C PHE A 7 -1.19 6.45 -6.12
N GLU A 8 -0.89 7.38 -7.01
CA GLU A 8 0.10 8.44 -6.74
C GLU A 8 -0.24 9.25 -5.48
N THR A 9 -1.52 9.51 -5.25
CA THR A 9 -1.94 10.27 -4.06
C THR A 9 -1.79 9.49 -2.76
N ALA A 10 -1.61 8.17 -2.84
CA ALA A 10 -1.39 7.32 -1.68
C ALA A 10 0.10 7.05 -1.42
N PHE A 11 1.00 7.53 -2.28
CA PHE A 11 2.44 7.41 -2.09
C PHE A 11 2.87 8.26 -0.89
N VAL A 12 3.59 7.66 0.05
CA VAL A 12 3.97 8.35 1.29
C VAL A 12 5.46 8.36 1.58
N ALA A 13 6.23 7.42 1.03
CA ALA A 13 7.63 7.33 1.40
C ALA A 13 8.42 6.45 0.43
N VAL A 14 9.74 6.52 0.57
CA VAL A 14 10.66 5.56 -0.02
C VAL A 14 11.24 4.73 1.11
N GLY A 15 11.11 3.41 1.01
CA GLY A 15 11.71 2.49 1.97
C GLY A 15 13.02 1.93 1.43
N PHE A 16 13.91 1.52 2.33
CA PHE A 16 15.18 0.91 1.92
C PHE A 16 15.73 0.02 3.02
N ARG A 17 16.56 -0.93 2.59
CA ARG A 17 17.35 -1.76 3.50
C ARG A 17 18.82 -1.56 3.17
N TYR A 18 19.68 -1.87 4.12
CA TYR A 18 21.13 -1.88 3.88
C TYR A 18 21.43 -2.81 2.71
N ASN A 19 22.15 -2.30 1.71
CA ASN A 19 22.47 -3.02 0.46
C ASN A 19 21.25 -3.44 -0.38
N GLY A 20 20.07 -2.86 -0.11
CA GLY A 20 18.87 -3.10 -0.90
C GLY A 20 18.55 -1.95 -1.84
N ASN A 21 17.60 -2.17 -2.71
CA ASN A 21 17.08 -1.16 -3.62
C ASN A 21 16.03 -0.30 -2.91
N ASP A 22 15.84 0.92 -3.39
CA ASP A 22 14.77 1.78 -2.92
C ASP A 22 13.42 1.20 -3.36
N ILE A 23 12.44 1.24 -2.45
CA ILE A 23 11.10 0.69 -2.64
C ILE A 23 10.08 1.79 -2.40
N ALA A 24 9.14 1.93 -3.33
CA ALA A 24 8.02 2.86 -3.18
C ALA A 24 7.07 2.35 -2.08
N VAL A 25 6.69 3.24 -1.16
CA VAL A 25 5.83 2.91 -0.02
C VAL A 25 4.52 3.68 -0.13
N TYR A 26 3.42 2.95 -0.04
CA TYR A 26 2.07 3.49 -0.15
C TYR A 26 1.29 3.25 1.13
N ASP A 27 0.43 4.20 1.47
CA ASP A 27 -0.52 4.04 2.57
C ASP A 27 -1.70 3.20 2.08
N TYR A 28 -1.89 2.03 2.68
CA TYR A 28 -2.94 1.09 2.27
C TYR A 28 -4.34 1.71 2.39
N ASP A 29 -4.61 2.41 3.49
CA ASP A 29 -5.92 3.01 3.71
C ASP A 29 -6.21 4.13 2.70
N LEU A 30 -5.19 4.90 2.32
CA LEU A 30 -5.34 5.89 1.26
C LEU A 30 -5.60 5.23 -0.09
N CYS A 31 -4.99 4.07 -0.36
CA CYS A 31 -5.30 3.31 -1.58
C CYS A 31 -6.76 2.88 -1.62
N ILE A 32 -7.28 2.43 -0.49
CA ILE A 32 -8.70 2.06 -0.38
C ILE A 32 -9.58 3.28 -0.69
N ASP A 33 -9.25 4.44 -0.13
CA ASP A 33 -10.00 5.68 -0.40
C ASP A 33 -9.96 6.05 -1.89
N VAL A 34 -8.82 5.88 -2.55
CA VAL A 34 -8.71 6.14 -3.99
C VAL A 34 -9.70 5.28 -4.77
N LEU A 35 -9.78 3.98 -4.45
CA LEU A 35 -10.69 3.07 -5.16
C LEU A 35 -12.16 3.43 -4.92
N ILE A 36 -12.50 3.83 -3.71
CA ILE A 36 -13.86 4.23 -3.37
C ILE A 36 -14.23 5.53 -4.10
N GLN A 37 -13.36 6.53 -4.06
CA GLN A 37 -13.65 7.85 -4.62
C GLN A 37 -13.58 7.87 -6.14
N ARG A 38 -12.57 7.24 -6.72
CA ARG A 38 -12.31 7.28 -8.17
C ARG A 38 -13.13 6.24 -8.92
N ASP A 39 -13.17 5.00 -8.42
CA ASP A 39 -13.76 3.87 -9.13
C ASP A 39 -15.12 3.47 -8.57
N GLU A 40 -15.64 4.23 -7.61
CA GLU A 40 -16.97 4.02 -7.03
C GLU A 40 -17.16 2.62 -6.44
N MET A 41 -16.08 2.01 -5.95
CA MET A 41 -16.15 0.71 -5.30
C MET A 41 -16.76 0.82 -3.90
N SER A 42 -17.43 -0.24 -3.46
CA SER A 42 -17.78 -0.39 -2.06
C SER A 42 -16.50 -0.65 -1.26
N LEU A 43 -16.56 -0.52 0.06
CA LEU A 43 -15.42 -0.78 0.93
C LEU A 43 -14.91 -2.21 0.75
N GLN A 44 -15.82 -3.19 0.70
CA GLN A 44 -15.43 -4.58 0.53
C GLN A 44 -14.79 -4.82 -0.84
N GLU A 45 -15.34 -4.26 -1.90
CA GLU A 45 -14.77 -4.37 -3.23
C GLU A 45 -13.37 -3.76 -3.30
N ALA A 46 -13.17 -2.63 -2.62
CA ALA A 46 -11.86 -1.98 -2.58
C ALA A 46 -10.82 -2.86 -1.87
N TYR A 47 -11.17 -3.47 -0.74
CA TYR A 47 -10.28 -4.39 -0.04
C TYR A 47 -9.93 -5.59 -0.91
N GLU A 48 -10.91 -6.20 -1.55
CA GLU A 48 -10.69 -7.35 -2.42
C GLU A 48 -9.78 -6.99 -3.60
N PHE A 49 -10.03 -5.84 -4.21
CA PHE A 49 -9.21 -5.37 -5.33
C PHE A 49 -7.75 -5.17 -4.90
N MET A 50 -7.53 -4.49 -3.78
CA MET A 50 -6.18 -4.26 -3.27
C MET A 50 -5.47 -5.57 -2.97
N ASP A 51 -6.13 -6.49 -2.27
CA ASP A 51 -5.50 -7.72 -1.83
C ASP A 51 -5.13 -8.64 -3.01
N TYR A 52 -6.01 -8.75 -4.00
CA TYR A 52 -5.78 -9.66 -5.13
C TYR A 52 -4.99 -9.06 -6.27
N ASN A 53 -5.17 -7.78 -6.56
CA ASN A 53 -4.62 -7.17 -7.77
C ASN A 53 -3.45 -6.22 -7.52
N VAL A 54 -3.26 -5.74 -6.31
CA VAL A 54 -2.24 -4.77 -5.99
C VAL A 54 -1.25 -5.32 -4.98
N VAL A 55 -1.68 -5.57 -3.75
CA VAL A 55 -0.80 -6.09 -2.70
C VAL A 55 -0.32 -7.50 -3.03
N GLY A 56 -1.19 -8.31 -3.60
CA GLY A 56 -0.88 -9.67 -3.99
C GLY A 56 0.04 -9.81 -5.20
N SER A 57 0.31 -8.71 -5.92
CA SER A 57 1.17 -8.74 -7.11
C SER A 57 2.63 -8.60 -6.71
N TYR A 58 3.40 -9.67 -6.88
CA TYR A 58 4.84 -9.62 -6.66
C TYR A 58 5.54 -9.42 -8.01
N VAL A 59 6.36 -8.37 -8.11
CA VAL A 59 7.06 -8.01 -9.35
C VAL A 59 8.58 -7.91 -9.14
N GLY A 60 9.11 -8.65 -8.17
CA GLY A 60 10.55 -8.67 -7.88
C GLY A 60 10.87 -7.96 -6.57
N GLU A 61 12.17 -7.74 -6.34
CA GLU A 61 12.66 -7.16 -5.08
C GLU A 61 12.26 -5.70 -4.90
N GLU A 62 11.85 -5.03 -5.97
CA GLU A 62 11.41 -3.64 -5.90
C GLU A 62 9.89 -3.51 -5.88
N THR A 63 9.19 -4.60 -5.59
CA THR A 63 7.73 -4.57 -5.42
C THR A 63 7.33 -3.51 -4.40
N PRO A 64 6.36 -2.63 -4.71
CA PRO A 64 5.91 -1.62 -3.76
C PRO A 64 5.46 -2.22 -2.43
N LEU A 65 5.70 -1.50 -1.36
CA LEU A 65 5.30 -1.88 -0.01
C LEU A 65 4.07 -1.08 0.40
N PHE A 66 3.12 -1.75 1.03
CA PHE A 66 1.90 -1.11 1.54
C PHE A 66 1.92 -1.14 3.05
N ILE A 67 1.64 0.00 3.67
CA ILE A 67 1.70 0.15 5.12
C ILE A 67 0.36 0.62 5.67
N ARG A 68 0.14 0.33 6.94
CA ARG A 68 -0.90 0.96 7.76
C ARG A 68 -0.22 1.74 8.85
N THR A 69 -0.55 3.02 8.95
CA THR A 69 0.04 3.86 9.99
C THR A 69 -0.63 3.58 11.33
N LYS A 70 0.20 3.27 12.33
CA LYS A 70 -0.25 2.99 13.69
C LYS A 70 0.72 3.56 14.68
N THR A 71 0.22 3.95 15.86
CA THR A 71 1.10 4.27 16.97
C THR A 71 1.64 2.98 17.57
N TYR A 72 2.72 3.10 18.34
CA TYR A 72 3.29 1.95 19.04
C TYR A 72 2.25 1.32 20.00
N GLU A 73 1.46 2.14 20.68
CA GLU A 73 0.42 1.66 21.59
C GLU A 73 -0.68 0.89 20.85
N GLU A 74 -1.11 1.38 19.69
CA GLU A 74 -2.10 0.68 18.87
C GLU A 74 -1.57 -0.68 18.41
N MET A 75 -0.30 -0.74 18.04
CA MET A 75 0.34 -2.00 17.63
C MET A 75 0.34 -3.00 18.78
N LEU A 76 0.66 -2.56 19.99
CA LEU A 76 0.67 -3.44 21.17
C LEU A 76 -0.70 -4.05 21.46
N ASP A 77 -1.78 -3.33 21.18
CA ASP A 77 -3.14 -3.83 21.39
C ASP A 77 -3.54 -4.92 20.40
N GLU A 78 -2.88 -5.00 19.25
CA GLU A 78 -3.20 -5.96 18.19
C GLU A 78 -2.31 -7.20 18.17
N TYR A 79 -1.13 -7.10 18.74
CA TYR A 79 -0.13 -8.19 18.70
C TYR A 79 0.35 -8.58 20.13
#